data_431ace438bd448b2f0516ea69e690183
#
_entry.id   431ace438bd448b2f0516ea69e690183
#
_cell.length_a   1.000
_cell.length_b   1.000
_cell.length_c   1.000
_cell.angle_alpha   90.00
_cell.angle_beta   90.00
_cell.angle_gamma   90.00
#
_symmetry.space_group_name_H-M   'P 1'
#
loop_
_entity.id
_entity.type
_entity.pdbx_description
1 polymer ?
#
loop_
_entity_poly.entity_id
_entity_poly.type
_entity_poly.pdbx_seq_one_letter_code
_entity_poly.pdbx_strand_id
1 'polypeptide(L)'
;VGSEMCIRDRFIVSYLVNLRHTFYGISLLKEYSGIKFKLLNISLLTDETFAIFKNLGLKDAGDRSFVFTWLNLLSWSYWAAGTLLGAILGDFIKTDTRGLEFSLTALFTVVVIEMFKNDKNYRVLFAAVFFGVLGVSLFPAKFVLVGSMALCFVFLLLFKDKI
;
A
#
# COMPACT_ATOMS: atom_id res chain seq x y z
N VAL A 1 5.88 27.43 14.67
CA VAL A 1 4.50 27.75 14.24
C VAL A 1 3.78 26.44 14.14
N GLY A 2 3.20 25.97 15.26
CA GLY A 2 2.37 24.77 15.28
C GLY A 2 1.03 25.07 14.63
N SER A 3 0.86 24.63 13.37
CA SER A 3 -0.48 24.58 12.81
C SER A 3 -1.24 23.48 13.55
N GLU A 4 -2.19 23.85 14.36
CA GLU A 4 -3.20 22.96 14.86
C GLU A 4 -3.95 22.41 13.65
N MET A 5 -3.51 21.25 13.16
CA MET A 5 -4.30 20.53 12.17
C MET A 5 -5.63 20.20 12.84
N CYS A 6 -6.71 20.79 12.36
CA CYS A 6 -8.04 20.48 12.85
C CYS A 6 -8.24 18.96 12.88
N ILE A 7 -8.92 18.46 13.92
CA ILE A 7 -9.28 17.03 14.03
C ILE A 7 -9.92 16.53 12.73
N ARG A 8 -10.71 17.35 12.09
CA ARG A 8 -11.29 17.10 10.78
C ARG A 8 -10.26 16.86 9.68
N ASP A 9 -9.17 17.64 9.64
CA ASP A 9 -8.12 17.49 8.63
C ASP A 9 -7.35 16.19 8.84
N ARG A 10 -7.07 15.82 10.09
CA ARG A 10 -6.43 14.54 10.42
C ARG A 10 -7.29 13.36 10.01
N PHE A 11 -8.60 13.45 10.26
CA PHE A 11 -9.55 12.41 9.86
C PHE A 11 -9.62 12.26 8.34
N ILE A 12 -9.71 13.37 7.61
CA ILE A 12 -9.75 13.37 6.15
C ILE A 12 -8.46 12.77 5.58
N VAL A 13 -7.30 13.20 6.04
CA VAL A 13 -5.99 12.66 5.58
C VAL A 13 -5.87 11.17 5.89
N SER A 14 -6.23 10.75 7.10
CA SER A 14 -6.23 9.33 7.47
C SER A 14 -7.16 8.51 6.59
N TYR A 15 -8.37 8.99 6.32
CA TYR A 15 -9.31 8.32 5.44
C TYR A 15 -8.79 8.22 4.00
N LEU A 16 -8.23 9.31 3.46
CA LEU A 16 -7.68 9.35 2.11
C LEU A 16 -6.49 8.38 1.94
N VAL A 17 -5.59 8.33 2.92
CA VAL A 17 -4.47 7.39 2.90
C VAL A 17 -4.97 5.94 2.95
N ASN A 18 -6.02 5.66 3.72
CA ASN A 18 -6.60 4.32 3.82
C ASN A 18 -7.45 3.91 2.61
N LEU A 19 -7.86 4.82 1.73
CA LEU A 19 -8.57 4.47 0.49
C LEU A 19 -7.81 3.47 -0.38
N ARG A 20 -6.49 3.49 -0.37
CA ARG A 20 -5.65 2.51 -1.10
C ARG A 20 -5.97 1.06 -0.71
N HIS A 21 -6.30 0.79 0.55
CA HIS A 21 -6.66 -0.55 1.03
C HIS A 21 -7.94 -1.08 0.36
N THR A 22 -8.86 -0.17 0.04
CA THR A 22 -10.07 -0.51 -0.73
C THR A 22 -9.72 -1.00 -2.13
N PHE A 23 -8.77 -0.34 -2.80
CA PHE A 23 -8.32 -0.78 -4.13
C PHE A 23 -7.59 -2.13 -4.08
N TYR A 24 -6.79 -2.38 -3.04
CA TYR A 24 -6.16 -3.68 -2.85
C TYR A 24 -7.19 -4.78 -2.61
N GLY A 25 -8.19 -4.51 -1.76
CA GLY A 25 -9.30 -5.43 -1.51
C GLY A 25 -10.04 -5.79 -2.79
N ILE A 26 -10.35 -4.80 -3.63
CA ILE A 26 -11.01 -5.00 -4.93
C ILE A 26 -10.12 -5.82 -5.87
N SER A 27 -8.84 -5.50 -5.96
CA SER A 27 -7.88 -6.20 -6.82
C SER A 27 -7.73 -7.67 -6.47
N LEU A 28 -7.83 -8.00 -5.18
CA LEU A 28 -7.69 -9.38 -4.67
C LEU A 28 -9.02 -10.14 -4.53
N LEU A 29 -10.16 -9.57 -4.97
CA LEU A 29 -11.47 -10.22 -4.80
C LEU A 29 -11.53 -11.63 -5.40
N LYS A 30 -10.84 -11.87 -6.51
CA LYS A 30 -10.76 -13.20 -7.14
C LYS A 30 -9.91 -14.15 -6.32
N GLU A 31 -8.79 -13.70 -5.78
CA GLU A 31 -7.89 -14.47 -4.94
C GLU A 31 -8.52 -14.78 -3.56
N TYR A 32 -9.43 -13.93 -3.08
CA TYR A 32 -10.20 -14.16 -1.85
C TYR A 32 -11.35 -15.16 -2.01
N SER A 33 -11.60 -15.67 -3.23
CA SER A 33 -12.58 -16.73 -3.45
C SER A 33 -12.12 -18.01 -2.76
N GLY A 34 -12.90 -18.50 -1.79
CA GLY A 34 -12.58 -19.71 -1.02
C GLY A 34 -11.69 -19.49 0.22
N ILE A 35 -11.24 -18.27 0.52
CA ILE A 35 -10.47 -17.99 1.73
C ILE A 35 -11.39 -17.83 2.94
N LYS A 36 -11.03 -18.50 4.04
CA LYS A 36 -11.68 -18.33 5.34
C LYS A 36 -11.29 -16.96 5.93
N PHE A 37 -12.20 -16.35 6.70
CA PHE A 37 -11.98 -15.06 7.37
C PHE A 37 -11.64 -13.89 6.43
N LYS A 38 -12.37 -13.74 5.33
CA LYS A 38 -12.17 -12.68 4.34
C LYS A 38 -12.04 -11.28 4.93
N LEU A 39 -12.98 -10.88 5.78
CA LEU A 39 -12.99 -9.54 6.39
C LEU A 39 -11.75 -9.28 7.22
N LEU A 40 -11.33 -10.25 8.03
CA LEU A 40 -10.11 -10.16 8.83
C LEU A 40 -8.88 -9.97 7.92
N ASN A 41 -8.75 -10.79 6.88
CA ASN A 41 -7.64 -10.73 5.95
C ASN A 41 -7.59 -9.42 5.17
N ILE A 42 -8.74 -8.87 4.79
CA ILE A 42 -8.81 -7.56 4.11
C ILE A 42 -8.42 -6.44 5.09
N SER A 43 -8.85 -6.50 6.35
CA SER A 43 -8.53 -5.48 7.36
C SER A 43 -7.07 -5.47 7.77
N LEU A 44 -6.39 -6.62 7.73
CA LEU A 44 -4.98 -6.77 8.09
C LEU A 44 -4.04 -6.64 6.88
N LEU A 45 -4.59 -6.42 5.68
CA LEU A 45 -3.82 -6.35 4.45
C LEU A 45 -2.91 -5.11 4.47
N THR A 46 -1.62 -5.33 4.22
CA THR A 46 -0.62 -4.26 4.04
C THR A 46 -0.10 -4.26 2.60
N ASP A 47 0.63 -3.21 2.22
CA ASP A 47 1.23 -3.08 0.89
C ASP A 47 2.20 -4.24 0.61
N GLU A 48 2.97 -4.64 1.62
CA GLU A 48 3.95 -5.73 1.55
C GLU A 48 3.26 -7.08 1.38
N THR A 49 2.21 -7.34 2.17
CA THR A 49 1.47 -8.60 2.06
C THR A 49 0.75 -8.71 0.73
N PHE A 50 0.22 -7.59 0.20
CA PHE A 50 -0.36 -7.55 -1.14
C PHE A 50 0.66 -7.94 -2.21
N ALA A 51 1.87 -7.38 -2.17
CA ALA A 51 2.93 -7.69 -3.13
C ALA A 51 3.38 -9.16 -3.05
N ILE A 52 3.53 -9.70 -1.84
CA ILE A 52 3.88 -11.11 -1.63
C ILE A 52 2.80 -12.03 -2.21
N PHE A 53 1.52 -11.69 -1.99
CA PHE A 53 0.41 -12.50 -2.51
C PHE A 53 0.36 -12.59 -4.02
N LYS A 54 0.58 -11.48 -4.70
CA LYS A 54 0.65 -11.45 -6.16
C LYS A 54 1.74 -12.36 -6.70
N ASN A 55 2.82 -12.55 -5.93
CA ASN A 55 4.01 -13.29 -6.35
C ASN A 55 3.99 -14.77 -5.95
N LEU A 56 3.20 -15.15 -4.94
CA LEU A 56 3.27 -16.51 -4.37
C LEU A 56 2.69 -17.61 -5.27
N GLY A 57 1.81 -17.29 -6.22
CA GLY A 57 1.29 -18.24 -7.20
C GLY A 57 0.65 -19.51 -6.64
N LEU A 58 0.14 -19.50 -5.40
CA LEU A 58 -0.45 -20.64 -4.72
C LEU A 58 -1.72 -21.11 -5.44
N LYS A 59 -1.78 -22.40 -5.81
CA LYS A 59 -2.90 -22.98 -6.56
C LYS A 59 -3.99 -23.56 -5.66
N ASP A 60 -3.62 -24.11 -4.51
CA ASP A 60 -4.57 -24.79 -3.61
C ASP A 60 -5.25 -23.81 -2.64
N ALA A 61 -6.59 -23.87 -2.59
CA ALA A 61 -7.38 -22.93 -1.79
C ALA A 61 -7.17 -23.08 -0.27
N GLY A 62 -6.85 -24.29 0.21
CA GLY A 62 -6.59 -24.58 1.61
C GLY A 62 -5.28 -23.95 2.09
N ASP A 63 -4.21 -24.24 1.39
CA ASP A 63 -2.87 -23.69 1.68
C ASP A 63 -2.86 -22.17 1.53
N ARG A 64 -3.55 -21.66 0.51
CA ARG A 64 -3.74 -20.23 0.28
C ARG A 64 -4.39 -19.53 1.47
N SER A 65 -5.49 -20.10 2.02
CA SER A 65 -6.18 -19.52 3.16
C SER A 65 -5.32 -19.49 4.42
N PHE A 66 -4.56 -20.54 4.66
CA PHE A 66 -3.66 -20.66 5.82
C PHE A 66 -2.51 -19.66 5.71
N VAL A 67 -1.77 -19.68 4.60
CA VAL A 67 -0.64 -18.81 4.35
C VAL A 67 -1.07 -17.33 4.38
N PHE A 68 -2.22 -17.03 3.80
CA PHE A 68 -2.79 -15.67 3.76
C PHE A 68 -3.04 -15.13 5.17
N THR A 69 -3.74 -15.88 5.97
CA THR A 69 -4.11 -15.46 7.33
C THR A 69 -2.87 -15.30 8.21
N TRP A 70 -1.94 -16.25 8.16
CA TRP A 70 -0.72 -16.19 8.95
C TRP A 70 0.21 -15.05 8.50
N LEU A 71 0.36 -14.84 7.20
CA LEU A 71 1.19 -13.76 6.68
C LEU A 71 0.67 -12.39 7.13
N ASN A 72 -0.64 -12.15 6.99
CA ASN A 72 -1.27 -10.91 7.42
C ASN A 72 -1.15 -10.71 8.94
N LEU A 73 -1.38 -11.76 9.72
CA LEU A 73 -1.32 -11.70 11.17
C LEU A 73 0.11 -11.42 11.67
N LEU A 74 1.10 -12.08 11.08
CA LEU A 74 2.51 -11.85 11.41
C LEU A 74 2.95 -10.44 11.00
N SER A 75 2.63 -10.01 9.79
CA SER A 75 2.95 -8.67 9.30
C SER A 75 2.38 -7.60 10.23
N TRP A 76 1.10 -7.72 10.59
CA TRP A 76 0.46 -6.81 11.52
C TRP A 76 1.09 -6.83 12.93
N SER A 77 1.43 -8.02 13.42
CA SER A 77 2.10 -8.19 14.72
C SER A 77 3.47 -7.52 14.76
N TYR A 78 4.27 -7.69 13.70
CA TYR A 78 5.57 -7.03 13.57
C TYR A 78 5.42 -5.52 13.48
N TRP A 79 4.43 -5.04 12.73
CA TRP A 79 4.15 -3.61 12.65
C TRP A 79 3.75 -3.02 14.01
N ALA A 80 2.85 -3.68 14.73
CA ALA A 80 2.42 -3.25 16.06
C ALA A 80 3.57 -3.29 17.07
N ALA A 81 4.37 -4.37 17.08
CA ALA A 81 5.54 -4.50 17.93
C ALA A 81 6.60 -3.44 17.61
N GLY A 82 6.89 -3.21 16.35
CA GLY A 82 7.83 -2.17 15.90
C GLY A 82 7.39 -0.76 16.29
N THR A 83 6.09 -0.46 16.16
CA THR A 83 5.52 0.82 16.57
C THR A 83 5.62 1.02 18.09
N LEU A 84 5.30 -0.02 18.86
CA LEU A 84 5.41 0.03 20.33
C LEU A 84 6.86 0.22 20.78
N LEU A 85 7.78 -0.56 20.24
CA LEU A 85 9.21 -0.42 20.52
C LEU A 85 9.75 0.94 20.10
N GLY A 86 9.36 1.44 18.93
CA GLY A 86 9.73 2.76 18.45
C GLY A 86 9.21 3.88 19.34
N ALA A 87 8.00 3.77 19.87
CA ALA A 87 7.43 4.72 20.80
C ALA A 87 8.20 4.74 22.15
N ILE A 88 8.55 3.56 22.68
CA ILE A 88 9.30 3.45 23.94
C ILE A 88 10.74 3.94 23.77
N LEU A 89 11.41 3.52 22.72
CA LEU A 89 12.82 3.86 22.46
C LEU A 89 13.01 5.29 21.96
N GLY A 90 12.00 5.87 21.30
CA GLY A 90 12.05 7.23 20.76
C GLY A 90 12.27 8.30 21.81
N ASP A 91 11.80 8.08 23.04
CA ASP A 91 12.04 8.99 24.15
C ASP A 91 13.49 8.94 24.67
N PHE A 92 14.15 7.78 24.50
CA PHE A 92 15.54 7.57 24.96
C PHE A 92 16.58 7.94 23.88
N ILE A 93 16.23 7.76 22.60
CA ILE A 93 17.14 7.96 21.49
C ILE A 93 16.88 9.31 20.83
N LYS A 94 17.61 10.34 21.27
CA LYS A 94 17.62 11.68 20.62
C LYS A 94 18.50 11.65 19.37
N THR A 95 18.20 10.77 18.43
CA THR A 95 18.97 10.61 17.20
C THR A 95 18.30 11.38 16.05
N ASP A 96 19.10 11.95 15.16
CA ASP A 96 18.60 12.59 13.94
C ASP A 96 17.92 11.53 13.04
N THR A 97 16.61 11.64 12.90
CA THR A 97 15.77 10.68 12.15
C THR A 97 15.66 10.97 10.66
N ARG A 98 16.38 11.97 10.16
CA ARG A 98 16.29 12.42 8.75
C ARG A 98 16.56 11.31 7.73
N GLY A 99 17.38 10.30 8.08
CA GLY A 99 17.65 9.14 7.20
C GLY A 99 16.56 8.06 7.20
N LEU A 100 15.69 8.03 8.21
CA LEU A 100 14.64 6.99 8.31
C LEU A 100 13.55 7.16 7.26
N GLU A 101 13.26 8.38 6.84
CA GLU A 101 12.28 8.64 5.77
C GLU A 101 12.68 8.02 4.44
N PHE A 102 14.00 7.95 4.17
CA PHE A 102 14.52 7.29 2.98
C PHE A 102 14.27 5.78 2.97
N SER A 103 14.26 5.13 4.14
CA SER A 103 14.01 3.69 4.26
C SER A 103 12.64 3.31 3.71
N LEU A 104 11.63 4.13 3.98
CA LEU A 104 10.27 3.91 3.49
C LEU A 104 10.21 4.03 1.96
N THR A 105 10.85 5.06 1.40
CA THR A 105 10.92 5.26 -0.06
C THR A 105 11.67 4.11 -0.73
N ALA A 106 12.76 3.64 -0.14
CA ALA A 106 13.52 2.49 -0.63
C ALA A 106 12.69 1.21 -0.60
N LEU A 107 11.94 0.96 0.49
CA LEU A 107 11.04 -0.19 0.61
C LEU A 107 10.01 -0.20 -0.51
N PHE A 108 9.28 0.90 -0.73
CA PHE A 108 8.30 0.99 -1.81
C PHE A 108 8.92 0.82 -3.20
N THR A 109 10.12 1.35 -3.41
CA THR A 109 10.86 1.17 -4.67
C THR A 109 11.17 -0.31 -4.91
N VAL A 110 11.64 -1.03 -3.90
CA VAL A 110 11.91 -2.47 -4.01
C VAL A 110 10.64 -3.27 -4.28
N VAL A 111 9.54 -2.96 -3.58
CA VAL A 111 8.24 -3.62 -3.79
C VAL A 111 7.76 -3.42 -5.23
N VAL A 112 7.87 -2.21 -5.77
CA VAL A 112 7.52 -1.91 -7.17
C VAL A 112 8.39 -2.71 -8.13
N ILE A 113 9.71 -2.74 -7.94
CA ILE A 113 10.63 -3.51 -8.78
C ILE A 113 10.27 -5.00 -8.76
N GLU A 114 9.98 -5.55 -7.58
CA GLU A 114 9.62 -6.96 -7.43
C GLU A 114 8.30 -7.31 -8.14
N MET A 115 7.31 -6.45 -8.04
CA MET A 115 6.04 -6.62 -8.76
C MET A 115 6.25 -6.63 -10.29
N PHE A 116 7.14 -5.77 -10.80
CA PHE A 116 7.43 -5.70 -12.23
C PHE A 116 8.31 -6.82 -12.77
N LYS A 117 9.10 -7.49 -11.93
CA LYS A 117 9.83 -8.69 -12.35
C LYS A 117 8.89 -9.81 -12.82
N ASN A 118 7.73 -9.93 -12.18
CA ASN A 118 6.74 -10.97 -12.51
C ASN A 118 5.79 -10.56 -13.64
N ASP A 119 5.31 -9.32 -13.63
CA ASP A 119 4.40 -8.78 -14.66
C ASP A 119 5.16 -7.76 -15.51
N LYS A 120 5.70 -8.19 -16.66
CA LYS A 120 6.50 -7.34 -17.58
C LYS A 120 5.65 -6.32 -18.36
N ASN A 121 4.61 -5.77 -17.74
CA ASN A 121 3.76 -4.79 -18.42
C ASN A 121 4.29 -3.36 -18.24
N TYR A 122 5.36 -3.04 -18.97
CA TYR A 122 6.03 -1.75 -18.90
C TYR A 122 5.10 -0.56 -19.21
N ARG A 123 4.02 -0.78 -19.97
CA ARG A 123 3.04 0.27 -20.31
C ARG A 123 2.33 0.80 -19.06
N VAL A 124 1.93 -0.12 -18.16
CA VAL A 124 1.30 0.24 -16.89
C VAL A 124 2.28 0.99 -16.00
N LEU A 125 3.55 0.56 -15.96
CA LEU A 125 4.59 1.24 -15.19
C LEU A 125 4.81 2.68 -15.65
N PHE A 126 5.00 2.88 -16.96
CA PHE A 126 5.17 4.22 -17.52
C PHE A 126 3.95 5.11 -17.26
N ALA A 127 2.74 4.57 -17.41
CA ALA A 127 1.53 5.30 -17.08
C ALA A 127 1.50 5.68 -15.59
N ALA A 128 1.81 4.76 -14.68
CA ALA A 128 1.82 5.03 -13.24
C ALA A 128 2.84 6.11 -12.86
N VAL A 129 4.07 6.05 -13.40
CA VAL A 129 5.10 7.06 -13.17
C VAL A 129 4.67 8.42 -13.75
N PHE A 130 4.14 8.44 -14.96
CA PHE A 130 3.67 9.66 -15.60
C PHE A 130 2.56 10.35 -14.80
N PHE A 131 1.53 9.59 -14.39
CA PHE A 131 0.45 10.13 -13.56
C PHE A 131 0.88 10.45 -12.13
N GLY A 132 1.88 9.78 -11.61
CA GLY A 132 2.51 10.14 -10.33
C GLY A 132 3.16 11.51 -10.39
N VAL A 133 3.98 11.77 -11.40
CA VAL A 133 4.64 13.08 -11.62
C VAL A 133 3.61 14.18 -11.91
N LEU A 134 2.62 13.89 -12.76
CA LEU A 134 1.51 14.82 -13.01
C LEU A 134 0.72 15.12 -11.72
N GLY A 135 0.47 14.13 -10.89
CA GLY A 135 -0.23 14.32 -9.63
C GLY A 135 0.49 15.28 -8.68
N VAL A 136 1.82 15.18 -8.59
CA VAL A 136 2.64 16.10 -7.79
C VAL A 136 2.54 17.55 -8.30
N SER A 137 2.41 17.74 -9.63
CA SER A 137 2.29 19.07 -10.24
C SER A 137 0.90 19.67 -10.11
N LEU A 138 -0.15 18.84 -10.17
CA LEU A 138 -1.55 19.31 -10.28
C LEU A 138 -2.26 19.42 -8.93
N PHE A 139 -1.90 18.57 -7.98
CA PHE A 139 -2.61 18.48 -6.71
C PHE A 139 -1.79 19.03 -5.53
N PRO A 140 -2.45 19.72 -4.57
CA PRO A 140 -1.80 20.09 -3.32
C PRO A 140 -1.38 18.83 -2.55
N ALA A 141 -0.32 18.94 -1.75
CA ALA A 141 0.33 17.82 -1.04
C ALA A 141 -0.65 16.86 -0.33
N LYS A 142 -1.78 17.37 0.18
CA LYS A 142 -2.81 16.58 0.87
C LYS A 142 -3.54 15.60 -0.05
N PHE A 143 -3.69 15.92 -1.34
CA PHE A 143 -4.49 15.15 -2.31
C PHE A 143 -3.66 14.48 -3.40
N VAL A 144 -2.35 14.67 -3.43
CA VAL A 144 -1.45 14.11 -4.45
C VAL A 144 -1.65 12.61 -4.61
N LEU A 145 -1.64 11.86 -3.50
CA LEU A 145 -1.74 10.41 -3.53
C LEU A 145 -3.06 9.94 -4.17
N VAL A 146 -4.17 10.46 -3.68
CA VAL A 146 -5.51 10.03 -4.15
C VAL A 146 -5.78 10.56 -5.56
N GLY A 147 -5.37 11.80 -5.86
CA GLY A 147 -5.55 12.39 -7.17
C GLY A 147 -4.76 11.66 -8.25
N SER A 148 -3.49 11.34 -8.00
CA SER A 148 -2.67 10.56 -8.94
C SER A 148 -3.18 9.13 -9.13
N MET A 149 -3.62 8.46 -8.04
CA MET A 149 -4.24 7.14 -8.13
C MET A 149 -5.53 7.16 -8.94
N ALA A 150 -6.41 8.14 -8.70
CA ALA A 150 -7.66 8.27 -9.43
C ALA A 150 -7.42 8.53 -10.92
N LEU A 151 -6.50 9.43 -11.26
CA LEU A 151 -6.12 9.71 -12.66
C LEU A 151 -5.57 8.46 -13.36
N CYS A 152 -4.65 7.75 -12.71
CA CYS A 152 -4.08 6.53 -13.24
C CYS A 152 -5.16 5.44 -13.43
N PHE A 153 -6.07 5.29 -12.46
CA PHE A 153 -7.16 4.32 -12.52
C PHE A 153 -8.13 4.63 -13.67
N VAL A 154 -8.56 5.88 -13.81
CA VAL A 154 -9.45 6.31 -14.92
C VAL A 154 -8.76 6.07 -16.26
N PHE A 155 -7.48 6.41 -16.39
CA PHE A 155 -6.73 6.16 -17.61
C PHE A 155 -6.66 4.67 -17.96
N LEU A 156 -6.35 3.81 -16.98
CA LEU A 156 -6.30 2.37 -17.19
C LEU A 156 -7.67 1.77 -17.56
N LEU A 157 -8.77 2.31 -17.01
CA LEU A 157 -10.12 1.89 -17.41
C LEU A 157 -10.44 2.28 -18.83
N LEU A 158 -10.08 3.49 -19.27
CA LEU A 158 -10.36 3.98 -20.62
C LEU A 158 -9.52 3.25 -21.69
N PHE A 159 -8.32 2.82 -21.33
CA PHE A 159 -7.39 2.16 -22.25
C PHE A 159 -7.24 0.65 -21.99
N LYS A 160 -8.15 0.05 -21.24
CA LYS A 160 -8.15 -1.37 -20.87
C LYS A 160 -7.94 -2.31 -22.06
N ASP A 161 -8.52 -1.98 -23.22
CA ASP A 161 -8.46 -2.83 -24.44
C ASP A 161 -7.17 -2.65 -25.25
N LYS A 162 -6.31 -1.68 -24.86
CA LYS A 162 -5.06 -1.37 -25.58
C LYS A 162 -3.79 -1.64 -24.76
N ILE A 163 -3.93 -1.95 -23.48
CA ILE A 163 -2.86 -2.22 -22.53
C ILE A 163 -2.84 -3.69 -22.18
#